data_593cdbd969d06c7e542bd43bf4abb54b
#
_entry.id   593cdbd969d06c7e542bd43bf4abb54b
#
_cell.length_a   1.000
_cell.length_b   1.000
_cell.length_c   1.000
_cell.angle_alpha   90.00
_cell.angle_beta   90.00
_cell.angle_gamma   90.00
#
_symmetry.space_group_name_H-M   'P 1'
#
loop_
_entity.id
_entity.type
_entity.pdbx_description
1 polymer ?
#
loop_
_entity_poly.entity_id
_entity_poly.type
_entity_poly.pdbx_seq_one_letter_code
_entity_poly.pdbx_strand_id
1 'polypeptide(L)'
;MKFSPHVRLFIFLVTTFLVTASVSAQSPDSMQGWQDFDFSKAALKAADLAPVPLEDLKLMRGIVFGRHGRIFKDAEIATYLTAQDWYKPNHEFQNSMLDATENRNLDLIRDAEASKHETVQPGDMRYWRSRTLTTKKLGLHSGAEWRVLRAEVEAIHGKRFSEPWLQQYFEERYWYKSKENYEPKALSALEEKNLLTIEAAQKKSRKLALAPGDMELFENKLISAQMLQGLSLNELRLLRNEVYARHGRQFQAPWLSQYFFSQPWYQPVENFKDEELSGPDKQNVETIVAYEKKIHDDLGSKPITRSLLDGLFVEDAGKMRQEIYARRGKVFTKEPWFQTYFESFAWYKANPDFTDDQLTDLEKRNIATITAYEKKAVSAMSVIEG
;
A
#
# COMPACT_ATOMS: atom_id res chain seq x y z
N MET A 1 33.25 99.05 -14.92
CA MET A 1 33.72 98.03 -15.85
C MET A 1 34.55 97.00 -15.10
N LYS A 2 34.03 95.79 -14.86
CA LYS A 2 34.79 94.53 -14.73
C LYS A 2 33.79 93.42 -14.49
N PHE A 3 33.66 92.51 -15.46
CA PHE A 3 32.85 91.30 -15.41
C PHE A 3 33.59 90.25 -14.61
N SER A 4 32.86 89.54 -13.70
CA SER A 4 33.33 88.36 -13.06
C SER A 4 32.54 87.16 -13.62
N PRO A 5 33.16 86.05 -14.03
CA PRO A 5 32.45 84.88 -14.50
C PRO A 5 32.19 83.87 -13.36
N HIS A 6 30.94 83.52 -13.17
CA HIS A 6 30.53 82.42 -12.25
C HIS A 6 30.81 81.10 -12.94
N VAL A 7 31.69 80.28 -12.32
CA VAL A 7 31.89 78.89 -12.67
C VAL A 7 30.81 78.06 -11.94
N ARG A 8 29.90 77.45 -12.69
CA ARG A 8 28.94 76.47 -12.18
C ARG A 8 29.56 75.05 -12.25
N LEU A 9 29.85 74.47 -11.09
CA LEU A 9 30.28 73.08 -10.96
C LEU A 9 29.05 72.18 -11.06
N PHE A 10 28.93 71.37 -12.14
CA PHE A 10 27.95 70.34 -12.28
C PHE A 10 28.51 69.08 -11.66
N ILE A 11 27.95 68.66 -10.52
CA ILE A 11 28.21 67.31 -9.93
C ILE A 11 27.29 66.31 -10.64
N PHE A 12 27.87 65.47 -11.51
CA PHE A 12 27.16 64.27 -12.04
C PHE A 12 27.14 63.19 -10.98
N LEU A 13 25.98 63.01 -10.41
CA LEU A 13 25.70 61.79 -9.52
C LEU A 13 25.50 60.65 -10.45
N VAL A 14 26.51 59.72 -10.58
CA VAL A 14 26.38 58.46 -11.28
C VAL A 14 25.75 57.49 -10.28
N THR A 15 24.45 57.31 -10.36
CA THR A 15 23.70 56.20 -9.67
C THR A 15 23.95 54.91 -10.43
N THR A 16 24.89 54.11 -9.95
CA THR A 16 25.07 52.71 -10.40
C THR A 16 23.89 51.88 -9.91
N PHE A 17 22.93 51.60 -10.79
CA PHE A 17 21.92 50.59 -10.57
C PHE A 17 22.61 49.21 -10.66
N LEU A 18 22.85 48.57 -9.51
CA LEU A 18 23.16 47.16 -9.45
C LEU A 18 21.88 46.39 -9.81
N VAL A 19 21.74 46.02 -11.09
CA VAL A 19 20.77 45.04 -11.53
C VAL A 19 21.30 43.71 -11.05
N THR A 20 20.81 43.22 -9.90
CA THR A 20 20.96 41.83 -9.52
C THR A 20 20.07 41.02 -10.47
N ALA A 21 20.66 40.52 -11.54
CA ALA A 21 20.02 39.50 -12.36
C ALA A 21 19.82 38.27 -11.46
N SER A 22 18.60 38.06 -11.01
CA SER A 22 18.16 36.78 -10.48
C SER A 22 18.26 35.79 -11.64
N VAL A 23 19.31 34.99 -11.68
CA VAL A 23 19.39 33.83 -12.56
C VAL A 23 18.27 32.93 -12.13
N SER A 24 17.13 33.01 -12.79
CA SER A 24 16.09 31.97 -12.68
C SER A 24 16.69 30.74 -13.31
N ALA A 25 17.08 29.76 -12.49
CA ALA A 25 17.47 28.47 -13.00
C ALA A 25 16.28 27.92 -13.80
N GLN A 26 16.52 27.64 -15.08
CA GLN A 26 15.52 27.07 -15.97
C GLN A 26 15.23 25.66 -15.49
N SER A 27 13.94 25.30 -15.38
CA SER A 27 13.55 23.94 -14.96
C SER A 27 14.12 22.92 -15.93
N PRO A 28 14.66 21.80 -15.42
CA PRO A 28 15.18 20.74 -16.26
C PRO A 28 14.09 20.14 -17.19
N ASP A 29 14.43 19.89 -18.44
CA ASP A 29 13.51 19.32 -19.43
C ASP A 29 13.54 17.78 -19.46
N SER A 30 14.39 17.16 -18.62
CA SER A 30 14.58 15.70 -18.58
C SER A 30 14.95 15.21 -17.18
N MET A 31 14.78 13.91 -16.92
CA MET A 31 15.20 13.27 -15.65
C MET A 31 16.69 13.43 -15.35
N GLN A 32 17.56 13.45 -16.38
CA GLN A 32 18.98 13.76 -16.20
C GLN A 32 19.21 15.15 -15.59
N GLY A 33 18.50 16.14 -16.07
CA GLY A 33 18.58 17.49 -15.50
C GLY A 33 18.08 17.57 -14.05
N TRP A 34 17.07 16.74 -13.68
CA TRP A 34 16.59 16.66 -12.30
C TRP A 34 17.58 15.97 -11.37
N GLN A 35 18.41 15.06 -11.86
CA GLN A 35 19.50 14.49 -11.07
C GLN A 35 20.55 15.55 -10.68
N ASP A 36 20.83 16.46 -11.58
CA ASP A 36 21.83 17.51 -11.35
C ASP A 36 21.27 18.74 -10.61
N PHE A 37 19.94 18.78 -10.45
CA PHE A 37 19.27 19.88 -9.73
C PHE A 37 19.56 19.80 -8.23
N ASP A 38 20.04 20.90 -7.67
CA ASP A 38 20.35 21.02 -6.22
C ASP A 38 19.08 21.42 -5.45
N PHE A 39 18.31 20.41 -5.02
CA PHE A 39 17.08 20.59 -4.26
C PHE A 39 17.27 21.25 -2.89
N SER A 40 18.50 21.31 -2.37
CA SER A 40 18.81 21.97 -1.10
C SER A 40 18.97 23.48 -1.27
N LYS A 41 19.43 23.95 -2.45
CA LYS A 41 19.72 25.35 -2.72
C LYS A 41 18.66 26.04 -3.57
N ALA A 42 18.04 25.31 -4.50
CA ALA A 42 17.08 25.86 -5.43
C ALA A 42 15.63 25.50 -5.05
N ALA A 43 14.78 26.51 -4.92
CA ALA A 43 13.37 26.33 -4.65
C ALA A 43 12.59 26.12 -5.95
N LEU A 44 11.83 25.02 -6.03
CA LEU A 44 10.91 24.72 -7.12
C LEU A 44 9.71 25.68 -7.09
N LYS A 45 9.08 25.82 -8.25
CA LYS A 45 7.79 26.48 -8.43
C LYS A 45 6.79 25.47 -8.99
N ALA A 46 5.51 25.65 -8.71
CA ALA A 46 4.47 24.77 -9.24
C ALA A 46 4.47 24.72 -10.79
N ALA A 47 4.85 25.81 -11.45
CA ALA A 47 4.98 25.88 -12.91
C ALA A 47 6.07 24.94 -13.45
N ASP A 48 7.16 24.72 -12.70
CA ASP A 48 8.26 23.85 -13.09
C ASP A 48 7.81 22.38 -13.13
N LEU A 49 6.83 22.01 -12.29
CA LEU A 49 6.32 20.65 -12.14
C LEU A 49 5.09 20.35 -13.01
N ALA A 50 4.47 21.38 -13.58
CA ALA A 50 3.27 21.20 -14.40
C ALA A 50 3.49 20.27 -15.62
N PRO A 51 4.58 20.39 -16.40
CA PRO A 51 4.84 19.50 -17.55
C PRO A 51 5.39 18.12 -17.16
N VAL A 52 5.86 17.93 -15.91
CA VAL A 52 6.55 16.70 -15.49
C VAL A 52 5.55 15.53 -15.38
N PRO A 53 5.79 14.38 -16.01
CA PRO A 53 4.98 13.18 -15.88
C PRO A 53 4.91 12.68 -14.43
N LEU A 54 3.86 11.90 -14.10
CA LEU A 54 3.65 11.39 -12.74
C LEU A 54 4.80 10.48 -12.27
N GLU A 55 5.27 9.60 -13.16
CA GLU A 55 6.39 8.68 -12.93
C GLU A 55 7.68 9.46 -12.59
N ASP A 56 7.94 10.54 -13.33
CA ASP A 56 9.12 11.37 -13.10
C ASP A 56 9.03 12.17 -11.79
N LEU A 57 7.84 12.66 -11.42
CA LEU A 57 7.61 13.29 -10.12
C LEU A 57 7.95 12.34 -8.97
N LYS A 58 7.55 11.07 -9.09
CA LYS A 58 7.89 10.02 -8.14
C LYS A 58 9.41 9.84 -8.00
N LEU A 59 10.12 9.79 -9.13
CA LEU A 59 11.58 9.68 -9.14
C LEU A 59 12.25 10.94 -8.59
N MET A 60 11.78 12.14 -8.92
CA MET A 60 12.27 13.39 -8.34
C MET A 60 12.18 13.38 -6.82
N ARG A 61 11.07 12.93 -6.26
CA ARG A 61 10.91 12.74 -4.81
C ARG A 61 11.93 11.73 -4.28
N GLY A 62 12.17 10.65 -5.03
CA GLY A 62 13.21 9.68 -4.75
C GLY A 62 14.61 10.30 -4.71
N ILE A 63 14.94 11.21 -5.65
CA ILE A 63 16.23 11.91 -5.69
C ILE A 63 16.44 12.75 -4.44
N VAL A 64 15.45 13.58 -4.03
CA VAL A 64 15.57 14.43 -2.83
C VAL A 64 15.96 13.59 -1.61
N PHE A 65 15.22 12.53 -1.34
CA PHE A 65 15.54 11.63 -0.22
C PHE A 65 16.83 10.82 -0.44
N GLY A 66 17.09 10.40 -1.68
CA GLY A 66 18.26 9.60 -2.06
C GLY A 66 19.57 10.35 -1.85
N ARG A 67 19.59 11.69 -1.97
CA ARG A 67 20.77 12.52 -1.64
C ARG A 67 21.21 12.38 -0.18
N HIS A 68 20.29 12.03 0.72
CA HIS A 68 20.57 11.72 2.13
C HIS A 68 20.70 10.21 2.38
N GLY A 69 20.72 9.39 1.33
CA GLY A 69 20.90 7.95 1.40
C GLY A 69 19.66 7.16 1.85
N ARG A 70 18.46 7.75 1.82
CA ARG A 70 17.24 6.99 2.17
C ARG A 70 17.14 5.74 1.31
N ILE A 71 16.97 4.58 1.97
CA ILE A 71 16.71 3.31 1.32
C ILE A 71 15.21 3.20 1.04
N PHE A 72 14.86 2.92 -0.21
CA PHE A 72 13.48 2.76 -0.64
C PHE A 72 13.17 1.29 -0.86
N LYS A 73 11.96 0.90 -0.47
CA LYS A 73 11.37 -0.40 -0.76
C LYS A 73 10.62 -0.41 -2.09
N ASP A 74 10.21 0.77 -2.57
CA ASP A 74 9.68 0.93 -3.91
C ASP A 74 10.78 0.57 -4.92
N ALA A 75 10.51 -0.50 -5.68
CA ALA A 75 11.48 -1.12 -6.57
C ALA A 75 11.92 -0.17 -7.69
N GLU A 76 11.02 0.66 -8.20
CA GLU A 76 11.33 1.62 -9.26
C GLU A 76 12.30 2.69 -8.75
N ILE A 77 11.99 3.29 -7.59
CA ILE A 77 12.88 4.28 -6.96
C ILE A 77 14.22 3.63 -6.57
N ALA A 78 14.18 2.43 -5.97
CA ALA A 78 15.39 1.73 -5.54
C ALA A 78 16.29 1.41 -6.73
N THR A 79 15.75 0.85 -7.82
CA THR A 79 16.50 0.55 -9.04
C THR A 79 17.09 1.81 -9.65
N TYR A 80 16.30 2.87 -9.75
CA TYR A 80 16.75 4.15 -10.28
C TYR A 80 17.92 4.72 -9.45
N LEU A 81 17.79 4.75 -8.12
CA LEU A 81 18.82 5.31 -7.24
C LEU A 81 20.10 4.46 -7.23
N THR A 82 19.99 3.13 -7.18
CA THR A 82 21.17 2.25 -7.16
C THR A 82 21.98 2.31 -8.45
N ALA A 83 21.41 2.75 -9.55
CA ALA A 83 22.11 3.01 -10.80
C ALA A 83 22.89 4.35 -10.81
N GLN A 84 22.78 5.18 -9.75
CA GLN A 84 23.44 6.48 -9.69
C GLN A 84 24.72 6.43 -8.87
N ASP A 85 25.83 6.91 -9.42
CA ASP A 85 27.14 6.95 -8.75
C ASP A 85 27.14 7.77 -7.44
N TRP A 86 26.25 8.77 -7.36
CA TRP A 86 26.13 9.65 -6.20
C TRP A 86 25.32 9.05 -5.05
N TYR A 87 24.51 8.01 -5.30
CA TYR A 87 23.66 7.41 -4.28
C TYR A 87 24.47 6.52 -3.33
N LYS A 88 24.37 6.80 -2.02
CA LYS A 88 25.00 6.01 -0.96
C LYS A 88 23.96 5.64 0.08
N PRO A 89 23.51 4.37 0.15
CA PRO A 89 22.55 3.92 1.13
C PRO A 89 22.97 4.25 2.57
N ASN A 90 22.04 4.79 3.35
CA ASN A 90 22.23 5.13 4.76
C ASN A 90 21.14 4.49 5.61
N HIS A 91 21.48 3.47 6.39
CA HIS A 91 20.53 2.76 7.27
C HIS A 91 20.07 3.62 8.46
N GLU A 92 20.76 4.72 8.77
CA GLU A 92 20.41 5.65 9.83
C GLU A 92 19.67 6.89 9.31
N PHE A 93 19.17 6.84 8.09
CA PHE A 93 18.43 7.95 7.53
C PHE A 93 17.24 8.35 8.42
N GLN A 94 17.14 9.65 8.66
CA GLN A 94 15.99 10.27 9.36
C GLN A 94 15.48 11.48 8.57
N ASN A 95 14.17 11.71 8.62
CA ASN A 95 13.54 12.83 7.94
C ASN A 95 14.07 14.21 8.43
N SER A 96 14.64 14.26 9.62
CA SER A 96 15.30 15.47 10.17
C SER A 96 16.58 15.87 9.44
N MET A 97 17.12 15.01 8.58
CA MET A 97 18.28 15.32 7.72
C MET A 97 17.91 16.23 6.54
N LEU A 98 16.62 16.29 6.21
CA LEU A 98 16.11 17.19 5.16
C LEU A 98 16.09 18.63 5.65
N ASP A 99 16.59 19.56 4.83
CA ASP A 99 16.52 20.98 5.13
C ASP A 99 15.15 21.62 4.79
N ALA A 100 15.00 22.90 5.08
CA ALA A 100 13.74 23.62 4.87
C ALA A 100 13.40 23.80 3.37
N THR A 101 14.40 23.90 2.50
CA THR A 101 14.22 24.03 1.04
C THR A 101 13.79 22.71 0.44
N GLU A 102 14.45 21.61 0.83
CA GLU A 102 14.10 20.25 0.43
C GLU A 102 12.68 19.88 0.86
N ASN A 103 12.31 20.16 2.11
CA ASN A 103 10.96 19.93 2.61
C ASN A 103 9.90 20.70 1.79
N ARG A 104 10.18 21.96 1.43
CA ARG A 104 9.30 22.75 0.56
C ARG A 104 9.21 22.16 -0.84
N ASN A 105 10.32 21.76 -1.41
CA ASN A 105 10.37 21.11 -2.72
C ASN A 105 9.60 19.78 -2.72
N LEU A 106 9.75 18.97 -1.69
CA LEU A 106 8.96 17.73 -1.50
C LEU A 106 7.45 18.01 -1.41
N ASP A 107 7.05 19.10 -0.71
CA ASP A 107 5.64 19.50 -0.64
C ASP A 107 5.09 19.83 -2.03
N LEU A 108 5.84 20.59 -2.84
CA LEU A 108 5.43 20.93 -4.20
C LEU A 108 5.38 19.71 -5.12
N ILE A 109 6.37 18.82 -5.06
CA ILE A 109 6.39 17.60 -5.86
C ILE A 109 5.17 16.73 -5.49
N ARG A 110 4.88 16.53 -4.22
CA ARG A 110 3.70 15.76 -3.79
C ARG A 110 2.37 16.41 -4.18
N ASP A 111 2.27 17.71 -4.15
CA ASP A 111 1.10 18.43 -4.63
C ASP A 111 0.91 18.23 -6.14
N ALA A 112 2.00 18.21 -6.91
CA ALA A 112 1.96 17.91 -8.34
C ALA A 112 1.57 16.46 -8.61
N GLU A 113 2.12 15.46 -7.86
CA GLU A 113 1.71 14.05 -7.91
C GLU A 113 0.20 13.92 -7.64
N ALA A 114 -0.29 14.46 -6.51
CA ALA A 114 -1.69 14.38 -6.10
C ALA A 114 -2.65 15.01 -7.12
N SER A 115 -2.22 16.08 -7.80
CA SER A 115 -3.02 16.74 -8.85
C SER A 115 -3.21 15.82 -10.08
N LYS A 116 -2.25 14.94 -10.36
CA LYS A 116 -2.22 14.06 -11.54
C LYS A 116 -2.80 12.66 -11.25
N HIS A 117 -2.91 12.25 -10.00
CA HIS A 117 -3.56 10.98 -9.67
C HIS A 117 -5.00 10.95 -10.20
N GLU A 118 -5.40 9.87 -10.86
CA GLU A 118 -6.76 9.66 -11.33
C GLU A 118 -7.74 9.56 -10.16
N THR A 119 -7.39 8.78 -9.15
CA THR A 119 -8.07 8.68 -7.87
C THR A 119 -7.14 9.10 -6.73
N VAL A 120 -7.73 9.61 -5.66
CA VAL A 120 -6.99 10.03 -4.45
C VAL A 120 -6.23 8.83 -3.88
N GLN A 121 -4.97 9.04 -3.53
CA GLN A 121 -4.10 8.01 -2.94
C GLN A 121 -3.75 8.36 -1.49
N PRO A 122 -3.39 7.36 -0.65
CA PRO A 122 -2.73 7.62 0.63
C PRO A 122 -1.52 8.54 0.46
N GLY A 123 -1.53 9.67 1.15
CA GLY A 123 -0.52 10.74 0.99
C GLY A 123 -1.00 12.00 0.27
N ASP A 124 -2.19 11.97 -0.35
CA ASP A 124 -2.70 13.10 -1.13
C ASP A 124 -3.49 14.13 -0.32
N MET A 125 -3.86 13.82 0.95
CA MET A 125 -4.80 14.67 1.68
C MET A 125 -4.28 16.07 1.98
N ARG A 126 -2.95 16.28 1.96
CA ARG A 126 -2.38 17.63 2.06
C ARG A 126 -2.77 18.51 0.87
N TYR A 127 -2.78 17.97 -0.35
CA TYR A 127 -3.27 18.65 -1.55
C TYR A 127 -4.77 18.98 -1.46
N TRP A 128 -5.55 18.09 -0.83
CA TRP A 128 -7.00 18.24 -0.71
C TRP A 128 -7.45 19.13 0.46
N ARG A 129 -6.54 19.66 1.27
CA ARG A 129 -6.89 20.59 2.37
C ARG A 129 -7.66 21.83 1.90
N SER A 130 -7.32 22.36 0.73
CA SER A 130 -7.92 23.56 0.14
C SER A 130 -8.85 23.25 -1.04
N ARG A 131 -9.22 21.98 -1.25
CA ARG A 131 -10.01 21.51 -2.39
C ARG A 131 -11.12 20.57 -1.95
N THR A 132 -12.28 20.63 -2.60
CA THR A 132 -13.41 19.75 -2.28
C THR A 132 -13.21 18.38 -2.88
N LEU A 133 -13.27 17.34 -2.05
CA LEU A 133 -13.33 15.94 -2.47
C LEU A 133 -14.72 15.60 -3.01
N THR A 134 -14.75 14.71 -4.01
CA THR A 134 -15.96 14.07 -4.49
C THR A 134 -15.81 12.55 -4.37
N THR A 135 -16.92 11.83 -4.23
CA THR A 135 -16.90 10.35 -4.18
C THR A 135 -16.30 9.74 -5.46
N LYS A 136 -16.48 10.39 -6.62
CA LYS A 136 -15.88 9.96 -7.89
C LYS A 136 -14.34 10.05 -7.82
N LYS A 137 -13.80 11.13 -7.26
CA LYS A 137 -12.35 11.33 -7.15
C LYS A 137 -11.70 10.42 -6.11
N LEU A 138 -12.44 10.01 -5.09
CA LEU A 138 -11.95 9.04 -4.11
C LEU A 138 -11.70 7.66 -4.75
N GLY A 139 -12.56 7.18 -5.65
CA GLY A 139 -12.41 5.85 -6.23
C GLY A 139 -12.72 4.72 -5.25
N LEU A 140 -12.09 3.56 -5.46
CA LEU A 140 -12.19 2.38 -4.61
C LEU A 140 -10.89 2.20 -3.82
N HIS A 141 -11.02 1.89 -2.54
CA HIS A 141 -9.90 1.65 -1.63
C HIS A 141 -10.16 0.42 -0.77
N SER A 142 -9.09 -0.17 -0.30
CA SER A 142 -9.11 -1.19 0.75
C SER A 142 -9.52 -0.59 2.11
N GLY A 143 -9.82 -1.45 3.07
CA GLY A 143 -10.13 -1.02 4.44
C GLY A 143 -8.97 -0.25 5.09
N ALA A 144 -7.73 -0.67 4.82
CA ALA A 144 -6.53 -0.02 5.34
C ALA A 144 -6.31 1.35 4.70
N GLU A 145 -6.42 1.46 3.37
CA GLU A 145 -6.28 2.74 2.67
C GLU A 145 -7.35 3.75 3.08
N TRP A 146 -8.63 3.32 3.22
CA TRP A 146 -9.68 4.18 3.78
C TRP A 146 -9.31 4.70 5.17
N ARG A 147 -8.72 3.82 6.00
CA ARG A 147 -8.28 4.20 7.35
C ARG A 147 -7.16 5.23 7.31
N VAL A 148 -6.19 5.08 6.39
CA VAL A 148 -5.11 6.05 6.17
C VAL A 148 -5.66 7.37 5.66
N LEU A 149 -6.46 7.39 4.60
CA LEU A 149 -7.01 8.61 4.01
C LEU A 149 -7.78 9.45 5.03
N ARG A 150 -8.63 8.79 5.84
CA ARG A 150 -9.37 9.47 6.90
C ARG A 150 -8.43 10.04 7.97
N ALA A 151 -7.48 9.23 8.40
CA ALA A 151 -6.53 9.61 9.45
C ALA A 151 -5.58 10.73 9.00
N GLU A 152 -5.21 10.77 7.72
CA GLU A 152 -4.30 11.76 7.17
C GLU A 152 -4.85 13.18 7.30
N VAL A 153 -6.17 13.38 7.17
CA VAL A 153 -6.81 14.69 7.39
C VAL A 153 -6.48 15.25 8.77
N GLU A 154 -6.47 14.40 9.78
CA GLU A 154 -6.18 14.77 11.16
C GLU A 154 -4.65 14.77 11.45
N ALA A 155 -3.90 13.86 10.81
CA ALA A 155 -2.44 13.75 10.96
C ALA A 155 -1.72 15.03 10.52
N ILE A 156 -2.20 15.70 9.48
CA ILE A 156 -1.70 16.98 9.00
C ILE A 156 -1.68 18.04 10.11
N HIS A 157 -2.61 17.95 11.06
CA HIS A 157 -2.72 18.82 12.22
C HIS A 157 -2.00 18.29 13.47
N GLY A 158 -1.36 17.12 13.38
CA GLY A 158 -0.52 16.54 14.42
C GLY A 158 -1.25 15.56 15.35
N LYS A 159 -2.41 15.00 14.94
CA LYS A 159 -3.10 13.96 15.73
C LYS A 159 -2.21 12.75 15.93
N ARG A 160 -2.19 12.22 17.15
CA ARG A 160 -1.62 10.91 17.48
C ARG A 160 -2.69 9.83 17.39
N PHE A 161 -2.28 8.65 16.96
CA PHE A 161 -3.18 7.53 16.74
C PHE A 161 -2.89 6.41 17.73
N SER A 162 -3.95 5.79 18.24
CA SER A 162 -3.86 4.65 19.15
C SER A 162 -3.50 3.34 18.45
N GLU A 163 -3.76 3.22 17.15
CA GLU A 163 -3.35 2.07 16.36
C GLU A 163 -1.85 2.14 16.05
N PRO A 164 -1.02 1.20 16.55
CA PRO A 164 0.43 1.28 16.41
C PRO A 164 0.91 1.38 14.96
N TRP A 165 0.33 0.56 14.06
CA TRP A 165 0.69 0.58 12.64
C TRP A 165 0.39 1.93 11.98
N LEU A 166 -0.74 2.56 12.34
CA LEU A 166 -1.15 3.84 11.76
C LEU A 166 -0.29 4.99 12.29
N GLN A 167 0.04 4.97 13.59
CA GLN A 167 0.97 5.92 14.19
C GLN A 167 2.33 5.83 13.51
N GLN A 168 2.89 4.63 13.39
CA GLN A 168 4.15 4.38 12.71
C GLN A 168 4.09 4.81 11.23
N TYR A 169 2.97 4.53 10.54
CA TYR A 169 2.78 4.99 9.16
C TYR A 169 3.01 6.49 9.01
N PHE A 170 2.47 7.32 9.92
CA PHE A 170 2.64 8.77 9.87
C PHE A 170 4.02 9.22 10.35
N GLU A 171 4.61 8.58 11.35
CA GLU A 171 5.96 8.90 11.84
C GLU A 171 7.04 8.74 10.74
N GLU A 172 6.84 7.86 9.79
CA GLU A 172 7.70 7.71 8.61
C GLU A 172 7.57 8.87 7.60
N ARG A 173 6.58 9.75 7.75
CA ARG A 173 6.34 10.89 6.83
C ARG A 173 7.10 12.12 7.29
N TYR A 174 7.89 12.72 6.40
CA TYR A 174 8.72 13.89 6.72
C TYR A 174 7.93 15.10 7.23
N TRP A 175 6.67 15.23 6.82
CA TRP A 175 5.78 16.34 7.19
C TRP A 175 5.01 16.12 8.50
N TYR A 176 4.93 14.87 8.99
CA TYR A 176 4.16 14.58 10.20
C TYR A 176 4.91 15.01 11.45
N LYS A 177 4.24 15.81 12.28
CA LYS A 177 4.73 16.22 13.60
C LYS A 177 3.61 16.04 14.60
N SER A 178 3.71 15.02 15.45
CA SER A 178 2.72 14.78 16.48
C SER A 178 2.67 15.91 17.51
N LYS A 179 1.47 16.24 17.97
CA LYS A 179 1.22 17.20 19.04
C LYS A 179 0.64 16.48 20.26
N GLU A 180 1.12 16.81 21.45
CA GLU A 180 0.58 16.25 22.69
C GLU A 180 -0.87 16.67 22.91
N ASN A 181 -1.19 17.93 22.60
CA ASN A 181 -2.51 18.52 22.77
C ASN A 181 -3.15 18.77 21.40
N TYR A 182 -3.48 17.69 20.69
CA TYR A 182 -4.27 17.78 19.46
C TYR A 182 -5.74 18.08 19.81
N GLU A 183 -6.30 19.11 19.19
CA GLU A 183 -7.72 19.42 19.28
C GLU A 183 -8.42 19.20 17.93
N PRO A 184 -9.60 18.51 17.90
CA PRO A 184 -10.37 18.33 16.66
C PRO A 184 -10.77 19.63 15.97
N LYS A 185 -10.89 20.74 16.71
CA LYS A 185 -11.14 22.08 16.19
C LYS A 185 -10.05 22.64 15.26
N ALA A 186 -8.92 21.92 15.11
CA ALA A 186 -7.86 22.30 14.18
C ALA A 186 -8.26 22.14 12.71
N LEU A 187 -9.31 21.38 12.41
CA LEU A 187 -9.79 21.19 11.03
C LEU A 187 -10.55 22.42 10.54
N SER A 188 -10.34 22.78 9.30
CA SER A 188 -11.17 23.76 8.60
C SER A 188 -12.52 23.13 8.20
N ALA A 189 -13.54 23.95 7.96
CA ALA A 189 -14.85 23.47 7.51
C ALA A 189 -14.76 22.63 6.21
N LEU A 190 -13.77 22.90 5.34
CA LEU A 190 -13.54 22.12 4.14
C LEU A 190 -12.91 20.76 4.44
N GLU A 191 -11.96 20.70 5.35
CA GLU A 191 -11.34 19.44 5.80
C GLU A 191 -12.38 18.55 6.50
N GLU A 192 -13.24 19.13 7.35
CA GLU A 192 -14.37 18.40 7.96
C GLU A 192 -15.32 17.84 6.89
N LYS A 193 -15.68 18.65 5.88
CA LYS A 193 -16.49 18.18 4.75
C LYS A 193 -15.83 17.05 3.98
N ASN A 194 -14.54 17.15 3.73
CA ASN A 194 -13.76 16.11 3.04
C ASN A 194 -13.72 14.82 3.88
N LEU A 195 -13.52 14.95 5.20
CA LEU A 195 -13.57 13.82 6.13
C LEU A 195 -14.91 13.09 6.07
N LEU A 196 -16.04 13.82 6.14
CA LEU A 196 -17.37 13.25 6.00
C LEU A 196 -17.57 12.56 4.64
N THR A 197 -17.00 13.11 3.57
CA THR A 197 -17.07 12.49 2.23
C THR A 197 -16.31 11.16 2.19
N ILE A 198 -15.12 11.09 2.81
CA ILE A 198 -14.33 9.86 2.93
C ILE A 198 -15.10 8.83 3.77
N GLU A 199 -15.64 9.21 4.93
CA GLU A 199 -16.42 8.33 5.80
C GLU A 199 -17.67 7.75 5.11
N ALA A 200 -18.37 8.59 4.34
CA ALA A 200 -19.53 8.15 3.57
C ALA A 200 -19.15 7.16 2.46
N ALA A 201 -18.02 7.38 1.78
CA ALA A 201 -17.49 6.48 0.77
C ALA A 201 -17.02 5.15 1.41
N GLN A 202 -16.27 5.21 2.49
CA GLN A 202 -15.84 4.03 3.26
C GLN A 202 -17.02 3.19 3.73
N LYS A 203 -18.11 3.83 4.22
CA LYS A 203 -19.30 3.12 4.69
C LYS A 203 -19.99 2.31 3.60
N LYS A 204 -19.86 2.72 2.33
CA LYS A 204 -20.41 2.01 1.17
C LYS A 204 -19.46 0.93 0.65
N SER A 205 -18.19 1.02 0.96
CA SER A 205 -17.16 0.10 0.52
C SER A 205 -17.06 -1.14 1.43
N ARG A 206 -16.11 -2.02 1.15
CA ARG A 206 -15.68 -3.10 2.04
C ARG A 206 -15.25 -2.50 3.38
N LYS A 207 -15.86 -2.92 4.48
CA LYS A 207 -15.65 -2.32 5.81
C LYS A 207 -14.15 -2.34 6.21
N LEU A 208 -13.78 -2.96 7.30
CA LEU A 208 -12.41 -2.89 7.85
C LEU A 208 -11.44 -3.94 7.30
N ALA A 209 -11.86 -4.80 6.37
CA ALA A 209 -11.03 -5.87 5.85
C ALA A 209 -9.86 -5.35 5.00
N LEU A 210 -8.72 -6.02 5.12
CA LEU A 210 -7.60 -5.88 4.20
C LEU A 210 -8.01 -6.32 2.78
N ALA A 211 -7.22 -5.94 1.80
CA ALA A 211 -7.31 -6.47 0.44
C ALA A 211 -5.92 -6.88 -0.05
N PRO A 212 -5.82 -7.80 -1.03
CA PRO A 212 -4.55 -8.03 -1.72
C PRO A 212 -3.98 -6.71 -2.25
N GLY A 213 -2.71 -6.44 -1.95
CA GLY A 213 -2.04 -5.16 -2.17
C GLY A 213 -1.76 -4.36 -0.89
N ASP A 214 -2.50 -4.62 0.19
CA ASP A 214 -2.36 -3.85 1.44
C ASP A 214 -1.10 -4.18 2.26
N MET A 215 -0.42 -5.30 1.98
CA MET A 215 0.75 -5.70 2.77
C MET A 215 1.91 -4.71 2.65
N GLU A 216 1.93 -3.84 1.65
CA GLU A 216 2.83 -2.69 1.59
C GLU A 216 2.69 -1.77 2.82
N LEU A 217 1.47 -1.53 3.27
CA LEU A 217 1.20 -0.70 4.46
C LEU A 217 1.65 -1.35 5.76
N PHE A 218 1.83 -2.68 5.76
CA PHE A 218 2.17 -3.49 6.92
C PHE A 218 3.60 -4.01 6.91
N GLU A 219 4.42 -3.55 6.02
CA GLU A 219 5.85 -3.82 6.04
C GLU A 219 6.46 -3.35 7.37
N ASN A 220 7.02 -4.29 8.14
CA ASN A 220 7.47 -4.08 9.53
C ASN A 220 6.38 -3.67 10.54
N LYS A 221 5.10 -3.86 10.21
CA LYS A 221 3.96 -3.57 11.08
C LYS A 221 3.08 -4.82 11.20
N LEU A 222 2.43 -5.00 12.36
CA LEU A 222 1.60 -6.17 12.58
C LEU A 222 0.16 -5.94 12.12
N ILE A 223 -0.41 -6.94 11.43
CA ILE A 223 -1.85 -7.04 11.22
C ILE A 223 -2.51 -7.73 12.41
N SER A 224 -3.82 -7.53 12.54
CA SER A 224 -4.63 -8.26 13.51
C SER A 224 -5.64 -9.18 12.82
N ALA A 225 -6.05 -10.25 13.49
CA ALA A 225 -7.08 -11.15 12.97
C ALA A 225 -8.42 -10.43 12.67
N GLN A 226 -8.71 -9.32 13.36
CA GLN A 226 -9.89 -8.50 13.07
C GLN A 226 -9.84 -7.87 11.67
N MET A 227 -8.65 -7.52 11.18
CA MET A 227 -8.47 -6.93 9.85
C MET A 227 -8.69 -7.95 8.72
N LEU A 228 -8.71 -9.25 9.04
CA LEU A 228 -8.96 -10.34 8.09
C LEU A 228 -10.45 -10.72 8.00
N GLN A 229 -11.32 -10.12 8.81
CA GLN A 229 -12.74 -10.46 8.83
C GLN A 229 -13.45 -10.10 7.51
N GLY A 230 -14.16 -11.08 6.95
CA GLY A 230 -14.92 -10.91 5.73
C GLY A 230 -14.13 -11.11 4.44
N LEU A 231 -12.84 -11.45 4.54
CA LEU A 231 -12.05 -11.86 3.39
C LEU A 231 -12.45 -13.27 2.93
N SER A 232 -12.40 -13.50 1.62
CA SER A 232 -12.48 -14.85 1.06
C SER A 232 -11.19 -15.64 1.33
N LEU A 233 -11.27 -16.95 1.22
CA LEU A 233 -10.09 -17.81 1.34
C LEU A 233 -9.03 -17.52 0.28
N ASN A 234 -9.47 -17.10 -0.93
CA ASN A 234 -8.54 -16.71 -1.97
C ASN A 234 -7.83 -15.38 -1.64
N GLU A 235 -8.55 -14.41 -1.09
CA GLU A 235 -7.93 -13.14 -0.65
C GLU A 235 -6.94 -13.36 0.49
N LEU A 236 -7.25 -14.22 1.45
CA LEU A 236 -6.31 -14.62 2.52
C LEU A 236 -5.05 -15.25 1.93
N ARG A 237 -5.21 -16.17 0.97
CA ARG A 237 -4.10 -16.80 0.25
C ARG A 237 -3.24 -15.76 -0.47
N LEU A 238 -3.85 -14.80 -1.17
CA LEU A 238 -3.14 -13.74 -1.86
C LEU A 238 -2.38 -12.83 -0.89
N LEU A 239 -3.01 -12.37 0.20
CA LEU A 239 -2.36 -11.58 1.24
C LEU A 239 -1.15 -12.30 1.86
N ARG A 240 -1.32 -13.57 2.20
CA ARG A 240 -0.22 -14.37 2.75
C ARG A 240 0.96 -14.48 1.78
N ASN A 241 0.68 -14.74 0.51
CA ASN A 241 1.73 -14.86 -0.50
C ASN A 241 2.30 -13.50 -0.90
N GLU A 242 1.55 -12.41 -0.75
CA GLU A 242 2.05 -11.06 -0.98
C GLU A 242 3.21 -10.70 -0.05
N VAL A 243 3.15 -11.12 1.23
CA VAL A 243 4.27 -10.93 2.16
C VAL A 243 5.56 -11.52 1.57
N TYR A 244 5.52 -12.74 1.06
CA TYR A 244 6.67 -13.39 0.43
C TYR A 244 7.04 -12.73 -0.92
N ALA A 245 6.04 -12.36 -1.72
CA ALA A 245 6.25 -11.75 -3.03
C ALA A 245 7.00 -10.42 -2.94
N ARG A 246 6.72 -9.63 -1.90
CA ARG A 246 7.42 -8.35 -1.64
C ARG A 246 8.91 -8.52 -1.32
N HIS A 247 9.31 -9.72 -0.93
CA HIS A 247 10.71 -10.11 -0.76
C HIS A 247 11.27 -10.88 -1.96
N GLY A 248 10.52 -10.95 -3.06
CA GLY A 248 10.98 -11.54 -4.32
C GLY A 248 10.82 -13.05 -4.43
N ARG A 249 10.06 -13.73 -3.54
CA ARG A 249 9.82 -15.16 -3.65
C ARG A 249 9.18 -15.52 -4.99
N GLN A 250 9.77 -16.49 -5.69
CA GLN A 250 9.19 -17.09 -6.89
C GLN A 250 8.17 -18.16 -6.54
N PHE A 251 7.07 -18.21 -7.28
CA PHE A 251 5.97 -19.14 -7.03
C PHE A 251 5.92 -20.23 -8.09
N GLN A 252 5.81 -21.49 -7.67
CA GLN A 252 5.71 -22.64 -8.56
C GLN A 252 4.28 -22.84 -9.11
N ALA A 253 3.26 -22.39 -8.36
CA ALA A 253 1.88 -22.46 -8.86
C ALA A 253 1.68 -21.42 -9.98
N PRO A 254 1.37 -21.85 -11.22
CA PRO A 254 1.37 -20.96 -12.39
C PRO A 254 0.43 -19.77 -12.23
N TRP A 255 -0.78 -19.98 -11.71
CA TRP A 255 -1.76 -18.91 -11.51
C TRP A 255 -1.27 -17.85 -10.48
N LEU A 256 -0.56 -18.29 -9.44
CA LEU A 256 -0.02 -17.39 -8.42
C LEU A 256 1.19 -16.62 -8.95
N SER A 257 2.04 -17.30 -9.73
CA SER A 257 3.13 -16.67 -10.46
C SER A 257 2.61 -15.60 -11.42
N GLN A 258 1.60 -15.93 -12.25
CA GLN A 258 0.96 -14.99 -13.17
C GLN A 258 0.35 -13.80 -12.44
N TYR A 259 -0.35 -14.04 -11.31
CA TYR A 259 -0.91 -12.97 -10.49
C TYR A 259 0.17 -11.97 -10.03
N PHE A 260 1.27 -12.46 -9.46
CA PHE A 260 2.32 -11.55 -8.97
C PHE A 260 3.12 -10.91 -10.10
N PHE A 261 3.38 -11.60 -11.20
CA PHE A 261 4.01 -10.98 -12.39
C PHE A 261 3.15 -9.85 -13.00
N SER A 262 1.85 -9.84 -12.79
CA SER A 262 0.98 -8.72 -13.20
C SER A 262 1.07 -7.51 -12.27
N GLN A 263 1.72 -7.64 -11.10
CA GLN A 263 1.87 -6.55 -10.14
C GLN A 263 3.12 -5.72 -10.47
N PRO A 264 2.98 -4.38 -10.65
CA PRO A 264 4.11 -3.53 -11.05
C PRO A 264 5.29 -3.54 -10.06
N TRP A 265 4.99 -3.83 -8.79
CA TRP A 265 5.97 -3.84 -7.71
C TRP A 265 6.71 -5.18 -7.53
N TYR A 266 6.26 -6.27 -8.18
CA TYR A 266 6.84 -7.59 -7.97
C TYR A 266 8.15 -7.77 -8.74
N GLN A 267 9.22 -8.08 -8.01
CA GLN A 267 10.55 -8.37 -8.56
C GLN A 267 11.04 -9.71 -8.02
N PRO A 268 11.02 -10.78 -8.81
CA PRO A 268 11.47 -12.10 -8.36
C PRO A 268 12.99 -12.12 -8.14
N VAL A 269 13.41 -12.78 -7.05
CA VAL A 269 14.81 -13.03 -6.68
C VAL A 269 15.11 -14.51 -6.82
N GLU A 270 16.26 -14.85 -7.43
CA GLU A 270 16.60 -16.23 -7.78
C GLU A 270 16.77 -17.16 -6.56
N ASN A 271 17.31 -16.66 -5.46
CA ASN A 271 17.69 -17.44 -4.29
C ASN A 271 17.00 -16.95 -3.00
N PHE A 272 15.74 -16.53 -3.11
CA PHE A 272 14.96 -16.12 -1.93
C PHE A 272 14.88 -17.25 -0.89
N LYS A 273 15.07 -16.90 0.38
CA LYS A 273 14.92 -17.81 1.52
C LYS A 273 13.88 -17.26 2.51
N ASP A 274 13.05 -18.14 3.05
CA ASP A 274 12.03 -17.77 4.03
C ASP A 274 12.60 -17.13 5.30
N GLU A 275 13.87 -17.38 5.62
CA GLU A 275 14.60 -16.74 6.72
C GLU A 275 14.82 -15.24 6.52
N GLU A 276 14.76 -14.76 5.27
CA GLU A 276 14.94 -13.35 4.92
C GLU A 276 13.76 -12.47 5.30
N LEU A 277 12.61 -13.08 5.63
CA LEU A 277 11.46 -12.34 6.15
C LEU A 277 11.80 -11.68 7.48
N SER A 278 11.37 -10.42 7.66
CA SER A 278 11.45 -9.73 8.95
C SER A 278 10.63 -10.44 10.05
N GLY A 279 10.89 -10.11 11.31
CA GLY A 279 10.07 -10.63 12.42
C GLY A 279 8.58 -10.30 12.28
N PRO A 280 8.20 -9.04 11.99
CA PRO A 280 6.82 -8.66 11.72
C PRO A 280 6.20 -9.40 10.52
N ASP A 281 6.94 -9.59 9.42
CA ASP A 281 6.43 -10.29 8.25
C ASP A 281 6.11 -11.76 8.56
N LYS A 282 7.01 -12.45 9.30
CA LYS A 282 6.75 -13.82 9.79
C LYS A 282 5.48 -13.88 10.64
N GLN A 283 5.31 -12.94 11.59
CA GLN A 283 4.12 -12.87 12.44
C GLN A 283 2.86 -12.56 11.64
N ASN A 284 2.94 -11.73 10.59
CA ASN A 284 1.81 -11.46 9.71
C ASN A 284 1.39 -12.71 8.94
N VAL A 285 2.34 -13.47 8.39
CA VAL A 285 2.08 -14.78 7.77
C VAL A 285 1.42 -15.73 8.76
N GLU A 286 1.96 -15.87 9.97
CA GLU A 286 1.39 -16.72 11.03
C GLU A 286 -0.03 -16.29 11.39
N THR A 287 -0.32 -14.99 11.49
CA THR A 287 -1.65 -14.45 11.75
C THR A 287 -2.65 -14.85 10.66
N ILE A 288 -2.25 -14.74 9.38
CA ILE A 288 -3.12 -15.13 8.25
C ILE A 288 -3.33 -16.63 8.25
N VAL A 289 -2.28 -17.45 8.41
CA VAL A 289 -2.35 -18.91 8.47
C VAL A 289 -3.24 -19.38 9.63
N ALA A 290 -3.11 -18.77 10.80
CA ALA A 290 -3.97 -19.09 11.94
C ALA A 290 -5.45 -18.74 11.65
N TYR A 291 -5.70 -17.66 10.93
CA TYR A 291 -7.04 -17.27 10.54
C TYR A 291 -7.63 -18.22 9.49
N GLU A 292 -6.86 -18.60 8.45
CA GLU A 292 -7.24 -19.63 7.46
C GLU A 292 -7.56 -20.95 8.18
N LYS A 293 -6.66 -21.41 9.07
CA LYS A 293 -6.86 -22.63 9.86
C LYS A 293 -8.15 -22.58 10.67
N LYS A 294 -8.45 -21.45 11.31
CA LYS A 294 -9.68 -21.28 12.08
C LYS A 294 -10.94 -21.42 11.20
N ILE A 295 -10.92 -20.94 9.96
CA ILE A 295 -12.03 -21.14 9.00
C ILE A 295 -12.23 -22.63 8.75
N HIS A 296 -11.16 -23.38 8.51
CA HIS A 296 -11.22 -24.83 8.32
C HIS A 296 -11.70 -25.56 9.57
N ASP A 297 -11.25 -25.17 10.75
CA ASP A 297 -11.70 -25.77 12.02
C ASP A 297 -13.19 -25.47 12.29
N ASP A 298 -13.71 -24.36 11.81
CA ASP A 298 -15.10 -23.93 11.98
C ASP A 298 -16.09 -24.55 10.95
N LEU A 299 -15.63 -25.40 9.99
CA LEU A 299 -16.46 -25.96 8.92
C LEU A 299 -17.69 -26.75 9.41
N GLY A 300 -17.59 -27.38 10.58
CA GLY A 300 -18.70 -28.13 11.22
C GLY A 300 -19.55 -27.30 12.19
N SER A 301 -19.14 -26.07 12.52
CA SER A 301 -19.73 -25.23 13.59
C SER A 301 -20.26 -23.89 13.13
N LYS A 302 -19.85 -23.41 11.94
CA LYS A 302 -20.28 -22.14 11.37
C LYS A 302 -20.77 -22.26 9.94
N PRO A 303 -21.76 -21.44 9.53
CA PRO A 303 -22.22 -21.44 8.15
C PRO A 303 -21.17 -20.89 7.21
N ILE A 304 -20.96 -21.57 6.09
CA ILE A 304 -20.14 -21.12 4.98
C ILE A 304 -20.97 -20.15 4.13
N THR A 305 -20.40 -18.97 3.86
CA THR A 305 -21.00 -17.99 2.96
C THR A 305 -20.39 -18.11 1.56
N ARG A 306 -21.15 -17.69 0.55
CA ARG A 306 -20.62 -17.64 -0.82
C ARG A 306 -19.39 -16.72 -0.92
N SER A 307 -19.43 -15.57 -0.24
CA SER A 307 -18.29 -14.61 -0.23
C SER A 307 -17.00 -15.20 0.34
N LEU A 308 -17.10 -16.16 1.27
CA LEU A 308 -15.92 -16.87 1.76
C LEU A 308 -15.24 -17.72 0.67
N LEU A 309 -16.04 -18.23 -0.27
CA LEU A 309 -15.57 -19.10 -1.37
C LEU A 309 -15.13 -18.30 -2.61
N ASP A 310 -15.45 -17.00 -2.69
CA ASP A 310 -15.18 -16.20 -3.89
C ASP A 310 -13.71 -16.27 -4.29
N GLY A 311 -13.47 -16.55 -5.58
CA GLY A 311 -12.13 -16.70 -6.16
C GLY A 311 -11.42 -18.02 -5.89
N LEU A 312 -12.03 -18.98 -5.16
CA LEU A 312 -11.48 -20.33 -5.04
C LEU A 312 -11.60 -21.11 -6.35
N PHE A 313 -10.58 -21.87 -6.68
CA PHE A 313 -10.65 -22.85 -7.75
C PHE A 313 -11.55 -24.05 -7.35
N VAL A 314 -12.11 -24.70 -8.38
CA VAL A 314 -13.00 -25.86 -8.15
C VAL A 314 -12.30 -26.98 -7.36
N GLU A 315 -11.01 -27.18 -7.58
CA GLU A 315 -10.19 -28.17 -6.86
C GLU A 315 -10.10 -27.86 -5.36
N ASP A 316 -9.91 -26.57 -5.00
CA ASP A 316 -9.82 -26.16 -3.60
C ASP A 316 -11.17 -26.20 -2.90
N ALA A 317 -12.23 -25.79 -3.60
CA ALA A 317 -13.60 -25.93 -3.10
C ALA A 317 -13.97 -27.40 -2.87
N GLY A 318 -13.57 -28.29 -3.80
CA GLY A 318 -13.73 -29.74 -3.66
C GLY A 318 -13.02 -30.32 -2.45
N LYS A 319 -11.75 -29.90 -2.20
CA LYS A 319 -11.02 -30.30 -0.99
C LYS A 319 -11.76 -29.84 0.28
N MET A 320 -12.21 -28.59 0.31
CA MET A 320 -12.94 -28.04 1.46
C MET A 320 -14.26 -28.80 1.72
N ARG A 321 -14.99 -29.16 0.66
CA ARG A 321 -16.19 -29.96 0.78
C ARG A 321 -15.86 -31.37 1.34
N GLN A 322 -14.83 -32.03 0.83
CA GLN A 322 -14.43 -33.36 1.33
C GLN A 322 -13.86 -33.28 2.76
N GLU A 323 -13.28 -32.16 3.17
CA GLU A 323 -12.81 -31.96 4.54
C GLU A 323 -13.95 -32.06 5.55
N ILE A 324 -15.16 -31.56 5.24
CA ILE A 324 -16.33 -31.75 6.15
C ILE A 324 -16.59 -33.21 6.41
N TYR A 325 -16.55 -34.04 5.38
CA TYR A 325 -16.70 -35.50 5.51
C TYR A 325 -15.51 -36.14 6.26
N ALA A 326 -14.29 -35.72 5.93
CA ALA A 326 -13.08 -36.24 6.55
C ALA A 326 -13.02 -35.95 8.06
N ARG A 327 -13.53 -34.82 8.51
CA ARG A 327 -13.64 -34.48 9.95
C ARG A 327 -14.62 -35.38 10.70
N ARG A 328 -15.53 -36.09 9.99
CA ARG A 328 -16.39 -37.15 10.52
C ARG A 328 -15.78 -38.55 10.37
N GLY A 329 -14.60 -38.64 9.78
CA GLY A 329 -13.87 -39.87 9.60
C GLY A 329 -14.21 -40.66 8.32
N LYS A 330 -14.91 -40.03 7.33
CA LYS A 330 -15.20 -40.71 6.06
C LYS A 330 -13.95 -41.31 5.46
N VAL A 331 -14.04 -42.60 5.06
CA VAL A 331 -13.01 -43.31 4.29
C VAL A 331 -13.27 -43.12 2.79
N PHE A 332 -12.27 -42.64 2.06
CA PHE A 332 -12.39 -42.30 0.64
C PHE A 332 -11.92 -43.45 -0.26
N THR A 333 -12.67 -44.53 -0.30
CA THR A 333 -12.30 -45.73 -1.08
C THR A 333 -12.37 -45.52 -2.61
N LYS A 334 -13.27 -44.67 -3.08
CA LYS A 334 -13.44 -44.35 -4.52
C LYS A 334 -12.52 -43.26 -5.01
N GLU A 335 -11.96 -42.50 -4.13
CA GLU A 335 -11.10 -41.33 -4.42
C GLU A 335 -9.82 -41.43 -3.57
N PRO A 336 -8.90 -42.35 -3.91
CA PRO A 336 -7.74 -42.69 -3.06
C PRO A 336 -6.83 -41.50 -2.75
N TRP A 337 -6.78 -40.54 -3.63
CA TRP A 337 -5.95 -39.32 -3.40
C TRP A 337 -6.50 -38.47 -2.24
N PHE A 338 -7.82 -38.43 -2.02
CA PHE A 338 -8.39 -37.77 -0.85
C PHE A 338 -8.05 -38.54 0.44
N GLN A 339 -8.03 -39.88 0.38
CA GLN A 339 -7.61 -40.71 1.52
C GLN A 339 -6.19 -40.33 1.94
N THR A 340 -5.23 -40.40 0.99
CA THR A 340 -3.83 -40.04 1.23
C THR A 340 -3.68 -38.58 1.69
N TYR A 341 -4.44 -37.66 1.07
CA TYR A 341 -4.42 -36.26 1.43
C TYR A 341 -4.85 -36.02 2.88
N PHE A 342 -5.98 -36.59 3.31
CA PHE A 342 -6.47 -36.39 4.68
C PHE A 342 -5.68 -37.15 5.72
N GLU A 343 -5.11 -38.33 5.41
CA GLU A 343 -4.20 -39.07 6.29
C GLU A 343 -2.95 -38.26 6.67
N SER A 344 -2.56 -37.28 5.88
CA SER A 344 -1.45 -36.40 6.21
C SER A 344 -1.76 -35.43 7.38
N PHE A 345 -3.03 -35.28 7.75
CA PHE A 345 -3.44 -34.38 8.84
C PHE A 345 -3.63 -35.13 10.16
N ALA A 346 -3.00 -34.66 11.21
CA ALA A 346 -3.08 -35.26 12.54
C ALA A 346 -4.51 -35.32 13.13
N TRP A 347 -5.41 -34.46 12.64
CA TRP A 347 -6.82 -34.47 13.09
C TRP A 347 -7.69 -35.51 12.40
N TYR A 348 -7.27 -36.05 11.27
CA TYR A 348 -8.06 -37.08 10.56
C TYR A 348 -7.99 -38.42 11.28
N LYS A 349 -9.16 -39.00 11.51
CA LYS A 349 -9.29 -40.37 12.08
C LYS A 349 -10.34 -41.14 11.29
N ALA A 350 -9.91 -42.14 10.55
CA ALA A 350 -10.79 -42.98 9.75
C ALA A 350 -11.88 -43.62 10.63
N ASN A 351 -13.13 -43.55 10.16
CA ASN A 351 -14.29 -44.23 10.75
C ASN A 351 -14.97 -45.04 9.64
N PRO A 352 -14.70 -46.35 9.53
CA PRO A 352 -15.32 -47.21 8.51
C PRO A 352 -16.87 -47.29 8.60
N ASP A 353 -17.42 -46.97 9.77
CA ASP A 353 -18.87 -47.00 10.00
C ASP A 353 -19.54 -45.64 9.73
N PHE A 354 -18.80 -44.69 9.17
CA PHE A 354 -19.35 -43.38 8.83
C PHE A 354 -20.41 -43.50 7.72
N THR A 355 -21.56 -42.83 7.95
CA THR A 355 -22.61 -42.62 6.95
C THR A 355 -23.02 -41.16 6.90
N ASP A 356 -23.55 -40.71 5.76
CA ASP A 356 -23.93 -39.29 5.55
C ASP A 356 -25.05 -38.84 6.53
N ASP A 357 -25.78 -39.77 7.16
CA ASP A 357 -26.79 -39.46 8.19
C ASP A 357 -26.16 -38.91 9.48
N GLN A 358 -24.87 -39.16 9.71
CA GLN A 358 -24.12 -38.63 10.84
C GLN A 358 -23.72 -37.16 10.68
N LEU A 359 -23.90 -36.58 9.49
CA LEU A 359 -23.70 -35.15 9.27
C LEU A 359 -24.81 -34.34 9.92
N THR A 360 -24.42 -33.26 10.59
CA THR A 360 -25.37 -32.28 11.13
C THR A 360 -26.08 -31.52 10.00
N ASP A 361 -27.22 -30.89 10.29
CA ASP A 361 -27.91 -30.06 9.32
C ASP A 361 -27.06 -28.86 8.84
N LEU A 362 -26.17 -28.36 9.70
CA LEU A 362 -25.24 -27.28 9.33
C LEU A 362 -24.19 -27.79 8.31
N GLU A 363 -23.58 -28.94 8.58
CA GLU A 363 -22.63 -29.57 7.66
C GLU A 363 -23.26 -29.89 6.31
N LYS A 364 -24.48 -30.43 6.30
CA LYS A 364 -25.25 -30.66 5.06
C LYS A 364 -25.49 -29.36 4.29
N ARG A 365 -25.85 -28.26 4.97
CA ARG A 365 -25.98 -26.93 4.33
C ARG A 365 -24.64 -26.40 3.81
N ASN A 366 -23.56 -26.54 4.56
CA ASN A 366 -22.22 -26.11 4.12
C ASN A 366 -21.78 -26.89 2.88
N ILE A 367 -21.97 -28.24 2.86
CA ILE A 367 -21.70 -29.06 1.69
C ILE A 367 -22.53 -28.60 0.49
N ALA A 368 -23.81 -28.33 0.68
CA ALA A 368 -24.67 -27.83 -0.41
C ALA A 368 -24.21 -26.47 -0.94
N THR A 369 -23.78 -25.57 -0.05
CA THR A 369 -23.26 -24.25 -0.43
C THR A 369 -21.98 -24.38 -1.27
N ILE A 370 -21.03 -25.22 -0.84
CA ILE A 370 -19.77 -25.47 -1.57
C ILE A 370 -20.08 -26.14 -2.92
N THR A 371 -20.95 -27.17 -2.94
CA THR A 371 -21.35 -27.86 -4.19
C THR A 371 -22.01 -26.89 -5.21
N ALA A 372 -22.83 -25.95 -4.73
CA ALA A 372 -23.41 -24.93 -5.59
C ALA A 372 -22.37 -23.95 -6.13
N TYR A 373 -21.31 -23.69 -5.38
CA TYR A 373 -20.18 -22.88 -5.80
C TYR A 373 -19.32 -23.62 -6.85
N GLU A 374 -18.97 -24.88 -6.61
CA GLU A 374 -18.17 -25.74 -7.51
C GLU A 374 -18.73 -25.76 -8.95
N LYS A 375 -20.04 -25.76 -9.12
CA LYS A 375 -20.72 -25.75 -10.44
C LYS A 375 -20.38 -24.52 -11.28
N LYS A 376 -19.88 -23.46 -10.69
CA LYS A 376 -19.59 -22.14 -11.33
C LYS A 376 -18.12 -21.76 -11.18
N ALA A 377 -17.36 -22.46 -10.36
CA ALA A 377 -15.96 -22.19 -10.14
C ALA A 377 -15.12 -22.64 -11.35
N VAL A 378 -14.06 -21.90 -11.63
CA VAL A 378 -13.10 -22.25 -12.66
C VAL A 378 -12.04 -23.21 -12.11
N SER A 379 -11.45 -24.01 -12.99
CA SER A 379 -10.29 -24.85 -12.63
C SER A 379 -9.01 -24.03 -12.63
N ALA A 380 -8.11 -24.32 -11.72
CA ALA A 380 -6.76 -23.75 -11.72
C ALA A 380 -6.00 -24.07 -13.03
N MET A 381 -6.32 -25.20 -13.66
CA MET A 381 -5.74 -25.62 -14.93
C MET A 381 -6.19 -24.72 -16.10
N SER A 382 -7.45 -24.26 -16.09
CA SER A 382 -7.98 -23.41 -17.17
C SER A 382 -7.38 -22.00 -17.18
N VAL A 383 -6.82 -21.53 -16.06
CA VAL A 383 -6.14 -20.21 -16.00
C VAL A 383 -4.76 -20.25 -16.65
N ILE A 384 -4.20 -21.45 -16.84
CA ILE A 384 -2.85 -21.62 -17.42
C ILE A 384 -2.93 -21.66 -18.95
N GLU A 385 -4.06 -22.05 -19.51
CA GLU A 385 -4.27 -22.27 -20.95
C GLU A 385 -4.80 -21.00 -21.68
N GLY A 386 -5.12 -19.92 -20.99
CA GLY A 386 -5.59 -18.63 -21.52
C GLY A 386 -4.52 -17.56 -21.52
#